data_02c367edd14a927b7f3e9043af0f8e48
#
_entry.id   02c367edd14a927b7f3e9043af0f8e48
#
_cell.length_a   1.000
_cell.length_b   1.000
_cell.length_c   1.000
_cell.angle_alpha   90.00
_cell.angle_beta   90.00
_cell.angle_gamma   90.00
#
_symmetry.space_group_name_H-M   'P 1'
#
loop_
_entity.id
_entity.type
_entity.pdbx_description
1 polymer ?
#
loop_
_entity_poly.entity_id
_entity_poly.type
_entity_poly.pdbx_seq_one_letter_code
_entity_poly.pdbx_strand_id
1 'polypeptide(L)'
;GAGDTATALFGLALVQEIPAADAARIANLGAGIVVGKVGAAPLDPGELESALSGEGKQKIFSRPGLEKRLQTDRAKGREVVFTNGCFDLMHVGHIQYLQQAKELGDILVIGLNDDASVRRVKGEGRPLIEERQRAQLLAALGCVDYVVFFPEDTPEELIRAVRPDILVKGGDYAPEDVVGREQVESSGGRVEVLPFVDGVSTTRIVNTIIERYSGDKNQA
;
A
#
# COMPACT_ATOMS: atom_id res chain seq x y z
N GLY A 1 8.12 -30.47 -5.75
CA GLY A 1 7.31 -30.10 -6.89
C GLY A 1 7.75 -28.93 -7.75
N ALA A 2 8.61 -27.99 -7.23
CA ALA A 2 8.92 -26.77 -8.01
C ALA A 2 9.66 -27.07 -9.33
N GLY A 3 10.58 -28.03 -9.34
CA GLY A 3 11.28 -28.48 -10.55
C GLY A 3 10.33 -29.09 -11.56
N ASP A 4 9.41 -29.92 -11.12
CA ASP A 4 8.40 -30.54 -11.97
C ASP A 4 7.46 -29.51 -12.58
N THR A 5 7.05 -28.50 -11.75
CA THR A 5 6.23 -27.37 -12.20
C THR A 5 6.96 -26.55 -13.26
N ALA A 6 8.24 -26.24 -13.04
CA ALA A 6 9.06 -25.51 -14.03
C ALA A 6 9.15 -26.29 -15.36
N THR A 7 9.44 -27.58 -15.30
CA THR A 7 9.56 -28.42 -16.48
C THR A 7 8.24 -28.53 -17.26
N ALA A 8 7.13 -28.71 -16.54
CA ALA A 8 5.80 -28.80 -17.15
C ALA A 8 5.40 -27.50 -17.84
N LEU A 9 5.56 -26.35 -17.16
CA LEU A 9 5.22 -25.03 -17.72
C LEU A 9 6.12 -24.66 -18.90
N PHE A 10 7.42 -24.96 -18.81
CA PHE A 10 8.34 -24.72 -19.94
C PHE A 10 7.94 -25.52 -21.16
N GLY A 11 7.67 -26.84 -21.01
CA GLY A 11 7.22 -27.68 -22.08
C GLY A 11 5.89 -27.26 -22.72
N LEU A 12 4.90 -26.91 -21.87
CA LEU A 12 3.61 -26.41 -22.34
C LEU A 12 3.76 -25.07 -23.11
N ALA A 13 4.58 -24.15 -22.64
CA ALA A 13 4.82 -22.88 -23.32
C ALA A 13 5.50 -23.09 -24.70
N LEU A 14 6.46 -24.02 -24.81
CA LEU A 14 7.10 -24.31 -26.07
C LEU A 14 6.13 -24.96 -27.08
N VAL A 15 5.22 -25.84 -26.63
CA VAL A 15 4.16 -26.43 -27.48
C VAL A 15 3.21 -25.36 -28.02
N GLN A 16 3.03 -24.26 -27.31
CA GLN A 16 2.24 -23.08 -27.74
C GLN A 16 3.08 -22.09 -28.57
N GLU A 17 4.24 -22.48 -29.04
CA GLU A 17 5.15 -21.66 -29.87
C GLU A 17 5.62 -20.37 -29.17
N ILE A 18 5.57 -20.31 -27.82
CA ILE A 18 6.10 -19.19 -27.04
C ILE A 18 7.64 -19.22 -27.14
N PRO A 19 8.30 -18.07 -27.41
CA PRO A 19 9.76 -18.00 -27.47
C PRO A 19 10.42 -18.57 -26.21
N ALA A 20 11.51 -19.32 -26.34
CA ALA A 20 12.15 -20.02 -25.23
C ALA A 20 12.51 -19.14 -24.03
N ALA A 21 12.88 -17.86 -24.28
CA ALA A 21 13.16 -16.90 -23.21
C ALA A 21 11.90 -16.59 -22.38
N ASP A 22 10.75 -16.41 -23.02
CA ASP A 22 9.47 -16.14 -22.35
C ASP A 22 8.92 -17.41 -21.70
N ALA A 23 9.08 -18.56 -22.34
CA ALA A 23 8.76 -19.87 -21.76
C ALA A 23 9.55 -20.11 -20.45
N ALA A 24 10.84 -19.76 -20.42
CA ALA A 24 11.66 -19.85 -19.23
C ALA A 24 11.20 -18.90 -18.12
N ARG A 25 10.75 -17.67 -18.46
CA ARG A 25 10.18 -16.72 -17.50
C ARG A 25 8.89 -17.25 -16.88
N ILE A 26 7.98 -17.79 -17.69
CA ILE A 26 6.73 -18.41 -17.22
C ILE A 26 7.03 -19.57 -16.28
N ALA A 27 7.95 -20.45 -16.66
CA ALA A 27 8.36 -21.59 -15.85
C ALA A 27 8.94 -21.18 -14.49
N ASN A 28 9.82 -20.19 -14.46
CA ASN A 28 10.41 -19.68 -13.23
C ASN A 28 9.38 -19.01 -12.32
N LEU A 29 8.43 -18.26 -12.87
CA LEU A 29 7.35 -17.65 -12.09
C LEU A 29 6.47 -18.72 -11.44
N GLY A 30 6.03 -19.72 -12.19
CA GLY A 30 5.21 -20.81 -11.67
C GLY A 30 5.93 -21.65 -10.61
N ALA A 31 7.22 -21.94 -10.81
CA ALA A 31 8.04 -22.61 -9.80
C ALA A 31 8.18 -21.79 -8.53
N GLY A 32 8.38 -20.47 -8.66
CA GLY A 32 8.47 -19.53 -7.52
C GLY A 32 7.19 -19.50 -6.68
N ILE A 33 6.02 -19.55 -7.33
CA ILE A 33 4.73 -19.61 -6.62
C ILE A 33 4.61 -20.90 -5.79
N VAL A 34 4.99 -22.03 -6.37
CA VAL A 34 4.90 -23.34 -5.71
C VAL A 34 5.90 -23.46 -4.55
N VAL A 35 7.11 -22.91 -4.69
CA VAL A 35 8.13 -22.87 -3.60
C VAL A 35 7.61 -22.11 -2.36
N GLY A 36 6.82 -21.07 -2.57
CA GLY A 36 6.23 -20.28 -1.47
C GLY A 36 5.13 -21.01 -0.68
N LYS A 37 4.70 -22.19 -1.11
CA LYS A 37 3.64 -22.98 -0.46
C LYS A 37 4.21 -24.09 0.41
N VAL A 38 3.58 -24.35 1.55
CA VAL A 38 3.99 -25.45 2.44
C VAL A 38 3.51 -26.79 1.88
N GLY A 39 4.41 -27.75 1.71
CA GLY A 39 4.11 -29.10 1.21
C GLY A 39 4.02 -29.19 -0.31
N ALA A 40 3.43 -30.25 -0.83
CA ALA A 40 3.19 -30.44 -2.27
C ALA A 40 1.88 -29.74 -2.65
N ALA A 41 1.97 -28.51 -3.12
CA ALA A 41 0.81 -27.72 -3.54
C ALA A 41 0.73 -27.60 -5.06
N PRO A 42 -0.46 -27.71 -5.68
CA PRO A 42 -0.64 -27.44 -7.09
C PRO A 42 -0.46 -25.95 -7.39
N LEU A 43 -0.05 -25.64 -8.62
CA LEU A 43 -0.07 -24.28 -9.14
C LEU A 43 -1.50 -23.94 -9.57
N ASP A 44 -2.05 -22.89 -9.02
CA ASP A 44 -3.32 -22.32 -9.47
C ASP A 44 -3.10 -21.45 -10.72
N PRO A 45 -3.88 -21.64 -11.81
CA PRO A 45 -3.74 -20.84 -13.02
C PRO A 45 -3.91 -19.32 -12.78
N GLY A 46 -4.80 -18.92 -11.88
CA GLY A 46 -5.03 -17.50 -11.55
C GLY A 46 -3.83 -16.88 -10.83
N GLU A 47 -3.11 -17.66 -10.00
CA GLU A 47 -1.86 -17.20 -9.37
C GLU A 47 -0.76 -16.97 -10.43
N LEU A 48 -0.66 -17.86 -11.41
CA LEU A 48 0.29 -17.72 -12.51
C LEU A 48 -0.05 -16.52 -13.39
N GLU A 49 -1.32 -16.34 -13.73
CA GLU A 49 -1.81 -15.20 -14.51
C GLU A 49 -1.52 -13.87 -13.80
N SER A 50 -1.83 -13.79 -12.51
CA SER A 50 -1.50 -12.62 -11.67
C SER A 50 -0.01 -12.33 -11.59
N ALA A 51 0.83 -13.36 -11.55
CA ALA A 51 2.28 -13.22 -11.55
C ALA A 51 2.84 -12.80 -12.91
N LEU A 52 2.25 -13.27 -14.00
CA LEU A 52 2.62 -12.90 -15.37
C LEU A 52 2.21 -11.48 -15.73
N SER A 53 1.00 -11.06 -15.35
CA SER A 53 0.49 -9.71 -15.56
C SER A 53 1.21 -8.67 -14.68
N GLY A 54 2.00 -9.11 -13.71
CA GLY A 54 2.63 -8.25 -12.71
C GLY A 54 1.62 -7.67 -11.69
N GLU A 55 0.35 -8.06 -11.76
CA GLU A 55 -0.71 -7.56 -10.90
C GLU A 55 -0.44 -7.84 -9.41
N GLY A 56 0.24 -8.96 -9.09
CA GLY A 56 0.66 -9.29 -7.73
C GLY A 56 1.83 -8.47 -7.19
N LYS A 57 2.54 -7.70 -8.04
CA LYS A 57 3.70 -6.86 -7.67
C LYS A 57 3.40 -5.37 -7.71
N GLN A 58 2.40 -4.95 -8.50
CA GLN A 58 2.04 -3.55 -8.60
C GLN A 58 1.19 -3.17 -7.39
N LYS A 59 1.75 -2.31 -6.53
CA LYS A 59 1.03 -1.74 -5.38
C LYS A 59 0.72 -0.25 -5.54
N ILE A 60 1.42 0.46 -6.43
CA ILE A 60 1.20 1.89 -6.68
C ILE A 60 0.33 2.04 -7.92
N PHE A 61 -0.84 2.65 -7.74
CA PHE A 61 -1.86 2.79 -8.78
C PHE A 61 -2.21 4.25 -9.06
N SER A 62 -2.66 4.52 -10.29
CA SER A 62 -3.49 5.69 -10.56
C SER A 62 -4.90 5.48 -9.99
N ARG A 63 -5.66 6.57 -9.74
CA ARG A 63 -7.03 6.46 -9.22
C ARG A 63 -7.91 5.53 -10.09
N PRO A 64 -7.99 5.69 -11.45
CA PRO A 64 -8.76 4.76 -12.27
C PRO A 64 -8.25 3.31 -12.24
N GLY A 65 -6.93 3.12 -12.15
CA GLY A 65 -6.33 1.79 -12.04
C GLY A 65 -6.71 1.09 -10.73
N LEU A 66 -6.72 1.84 -9.63
CA LEU A 66 -7.13 1.34 -8.32
C LEU A 66 -8.61 0.98 -8.31
N GLU A 67 -9.49 1.83 -8.86
CA GLU A 67 -10.94 1.55 -8.93
C GLU A 67 -11.22 0.22 -9.64
N LYS A 68 -10.59 -0.01 -10.79
CA LYS A 68 -10.71 -1.27 -11.53
C LYS A 68 -10.19 -2.46 -10.70
N ARG A 69 -9.08 -2.30 -9.99
CA ARG A 69 -8.50 -3.34 -9.14
C ARG A 69 -9.44 -3.68 -7.98
N LEU A 70 -9.97 -2.68 -7.29
CA LEU A 70 -10.90 -2.86 -6.17
C LEU A 70 -12.22 -3.53 -6.59
N GLN A 71 -12.71 -3.30 -7.82
CA GLN A 71 -13.86 -4.05 -8.35
C GLN A 71 -13.60 -5.56 -8.37
N THR A 72 -12.40 -5.96 -8.81
CA THR A 72 -12.00 -7.37 -8.83
C THR A 72 -11.87 -7.95 -7.42
N ASP A 73 -11.33 -7.18 -6.48
CA ASP A 73 -11.17 -7.63 -5.10
C ASP A 73 -12.51 -7.76 -4.37
N ARG A 74 -13.44 -6.81 -4.58
CA ARG A 74 -14.81 -6.88 -4.06
C ARG A 74 -15.62 -8.05 -4.63
N ALA A 75 -15.43 -8.37 -5.90
CA ALA A 75 -16.05 -9.55 -6.50
C ALA A 75 -15.62 -10.86 -5.83
N LYS A 76 -14.49 -10.85 -5.11
CA LYS A 76 -13.99 -11.96 -4.27
C LYS A 76 -14.42 -11.85 -2.81
N GLY A 77 -15.30 -10.91 -2.47
CA GLY A 77 -15.79 -10.69 -1.09
C GLY A 77 -14.78 -10.07 -0.15
N ARG A 78 -13.74 -9.38 -0.64
CA ARG A 78 -12.70 -8.78 0.18
C ARG A 78 -13.12 -7.43 0.76
N GLU A 79 -12.93 -7.25 2.06
CA GLU A 79 -13.14 -5.98 2.75
C GLU A 79 -11.97 -5.01 2.51
N VAL A 80 -12.32 -3.77 2.14
CA VAL A 80 -11.36 -2.70 1.83
C VAL A 80 -11.23 -1.75 3.01
N VAL A 81 -10.04 -1.69 3.56
CA VAL A 81 -9.62 -0.72 4.58
C VAL A 81 -8.92 0.43 3.88
N PHE A 82 -9.26 1.67 4.23
CA PHE A 82 -8.62 2.86 3.69
C PHE A 82 -8.09 3.75 4.81
N THR A 83 -6.88 4.24 4.62
CA THR A 83 -6.34 5.36 5.39
C THR A 83 -5.60 6.32 4.48
N ASN A 84 -5.34 7.54 4.94
CA ASN A 84 -4.59 8.52 4.17
C ASN A 84 -3.62 9.30 5.04
N GLY A 85 -2.60 9.86 4.41
CA GLY A 85 -1.63 10.73 5.08
C GLY A 85 -0.48 11.16 4.20
N CYS A 86 0.38 12.01 4.78
CA CYS A 86 1.59 12.52 4.12
C CYS A 86 2.74 11.50 4.14
N PHE A 87 2.88 10.72 5.20
CA PHE A 87 3.95 9.72 5.41
C PHE A 87 5.35 10.24 5.01
N ASP A 88 5.66 11.47 5.42
CA ASP A 88 6.87 12.18 4.99
C ASP A 88 8.14 11.52 5.54
N LEU A 89 8.30 11.45 6.87
CA LEU A 89 9.33 10.64 7.52
C LEU A 89 8.69 9.43 8.18
N MET A 90 8.88 8.27 7.57
CA MET A 90 8.38 7.01 8.11
C MET A 90 9.13 6.64 9.41
N HIS A 91 8.38 6.20 10.41
CA HIS A 91 8.89 5.72 11.69
C HIS A 91 8.07 4.53 12.18
N VAL A 92 8.53 3.86 13.24
CA VAL A 92 7.88 2.64 13.76
C VAL A 92 6.40 2.84 14.08
N GLY A 93 6.00 4.02 14.57
CA GLY A 93 4.59 4.34 14.82
C GLY A 93 3.72 4.26 13.58
N HIS A 94 4.22 4.71 12.41
CA HIS A 94 3.49 4.52 11.15
C HIS A 94 3.35 3.04 10.79
N ILE A 95 4.42 2.25 10.99
CA ILE A 95 4.41 0.81 10.66
C ILE A 95 3.37 0.08 11.51
N GLN A 96 3.37 0.31 12.83
CA GLN A 96 2.43 -0.31 13.77
C GLN A 96 0.98 0.09 13.46
N TYR A 97 0.75 1.38 13.20
CA TYR A 97 -0.54 1.89 12.78
C TYR A 97 -1.06 1.20 11.51
N LEU A 98 -0.21 1.09 10.47
CA LEU A 98 -0.59 0.43 9.22
C LEU A 98 -0.82 -1.07 9.39
N GLN A 99 -0.08 -1.74 10.27
CA GLN A 99 -0.31 -3.14 10.62
C GLN A 99 -1.67 -3.33 11.30
N GLN A 100 -1.99 -2.50 12.29
CA GLN A 100 -3.30 -2.54 12.97
C GLN A 100 -4.44 -2.21 11.99
N ALA A 101 -4.26 -1.23 11.10
CA ALA A 101 -5.25 -0.93 10.07
C ALA A 101 -5.49 -2.13 9.13
N LYS A 102 -4.42 -2.84 8.75
CA LYS A 102 -4.52 -4.05 7.91
C LYS A 102 -5.29 -5.19 8.58
N GLU A 103 -5.19 -5.33 9.89
CA GLU A 103 -5.89 -6.37 10.65
C GLU A 103 -7.42 -6.21 10.65
N LEU A 104 -7.92 -5.02 10.28
CA LEU A 104 -9.35 -4.73 10.23
C LEU A 104 -10.06 -5.28 8.99
N GLY A 105 -9.32 -5.64 7.92
CA GLY A 105 -9.90 -6.17 6.69
C GLY A 105 -8.87 -6.80 5.75
N ASP A 106 -9.32 -7.15 4.55
CA ASP A 106 -8.52 -7.95 3.62
C ASP A 106 -7.56 -7.13 2.75
N ILE A 107 -7.90 -5.89 2.44
CA ILE A 107 -7.14 -4.99 1.53
C ILE A 107 -6.89 -3.67 2.23
N LEU A 108 -5.63 -3.31 2.44
CA LEU A 108 -5.25 -2.00 2.95
C LEU A 108 -4.84 -1.08 1.79
N VAL A 109 -5.60 -0.01 1.61
CA VAL A 109 -5.36 1.06 0.65
C VAL A 109 -4.86 2.30 1.35
N ILE A 110 -3.74 2.86 0.87
CA ILE A 110 -3.17 4.10 1.38
C ILE A 110 -3.41 5.22 0.37
N GLY A 111 -4.17 6.24 0.78
CA GLY A 111 -4.20 7.53 0.10
C GLY A 111 -2.98 8.35 0.50
N LEU A 112 -2.09 8.60 -0.44
CA LEU A 112 -0.86 9.33 -0.21
C LEU A 112 -0.98 10.75 -0.78
N ASN A 113 -0.87 11.76 0.07
CA ASN A 113 -0.81 13.15 -0.35
C ASN A 113 0.37 13.36 -1.32
N ASP A 114 0.14 14.00 -2.46
CA ASP A 114 1.22 14.43 -3.34
C ASP A 114 2.06 15.55 -2.70
N ASP A 115 3.20 15.88 -3.29
CA ASP A 115 4.10 16.88 -2.73
C ASP A 115 3.47 18.28 -2.66
N ALA A 116 2.60 18.60 -3.62
CA ALA A 116 1.93 19.89 -3.66
C ALA A 116 0.92 20.03 -2.51
N SER A 117 0.11 19.02 -2.25
CA SER A 117 -0.85 19.02 -1.14
C SER A 117 -0.13 18.99 0.21
N VAL A 118 0.98 18.26 0.35
CA VAL A 118 1.79 18.27 1.58
C VAL A 118 2.32 19.67 1.89
N ARG A 119 2.82 20.42 0.88
CA ARG A 119 3.26 21.81 1.08
C ARG A 119 2.13 22.71 1.61
N ARG A 120 0.94 22.59 1.01
CA ARG A 120 -0.22 23.39 1.46
C ARG A 120 -0.64 23.05 2.90
N VAL A 121 -0.63 21.76 3.28
CA VAL A 121 -1.08 21.31 4.59
C VAL A 121 -0.03 21.47 5.68
N LYS A 122 1.26 21.28 5.37
CA LYS A 122 2.37 21.23 6.35
C LYS A 122 3.36 22.38 6.24
N GLY A 123 3.26 23.23 5.23
CA GLY A 123 4.13 24.39 4.99
C GLY A 123 5.26 24.12 3.98
N GLU A 124 5.91 25.21 3.54
CA GLU A 124 6.92 25.20 2.44
C GLU A 124 8.14 24.32 2.70
N GLY A 125 8.48 24.02 3.96
CA GLY A 125 9.59 23.11 4.30
C GLY A 125 9.25 21.63 4.18
N ARG A 126 8.07 21.29 3.66
CA ARG A 126 7.58 19.90 3.53
C ARG A 126 7.08 19.62 2.11
N PRO A 127 7.13 18.35 1.68
CA PRO A 127 7.70 17.18 2.35
C PRO A 127 9.23 17.19 2.30
N LEU A 128 9.88 16.39 3.17
CA LEU A 128 11.33 16.13 3.13
C LEU A 128 11.68 15.04 2.13
N ILE A 129 10.75 14.10 1.92
CA ILE A 129 10.88 12.97 1.00
C ILE A 129 9.85 13.11 -0.11
N GLU A 130 10.30 13.07 -1.36
CA GLU A 130 9.43 13.18 -2.54
C GLU A 130 8.35 12.09 -2.58
N GLU A 131 7.18 12.41 -3.15
CA GLU A 131 6.01 11.52 -3.20
C GLU A 131 6.30 10.12 -3.74
N ARG A 132 7.14 10.02 -4.79
CA ARG A 132 7.50 8.73 -5.40
C ARG A 132 8.28 7.84 -4.43
N GLN A 133 9.20 8.44 -3.68
CA GLN A 133 9.99 7.71 -2.68
C GLN A 133 9.12 7.30 -1.49
N ARG A 134 8.21 8.19 -1.04
CA ARG A 134 7.23 7.88 0.01
C ARG A 134 6.30 6.72 -0.40
N ALA A 135 5.82 6.72 -1.65
CA ALA A 135 5.01 5.64 -2.18
C ALA A 135 5.78 4.31 -2.25
N GLN A 136 7.05 4.33 -2.64
CA GLN A 136 7.89 3.13 -2.69
C GLN A 136 8.12 2.54 -1.30
N LEU A 137 8.37 3.39 -0.28
CA LEU A 137 8.50 2.94 1.10
C LEU A 137 7.23 2.27 1.61
N LEU A 138 6.06 2.87 1.36
CA LEU A 138 4.77 2.29 1.72
C LEU A 138 4.50 0.97 0.97
N ALA A 139 4.76 0.93 -0.32
CA ALA A 139 4.58 -0.27 -1.14
C ALA A 139 5.50 -1.44 -0.73
N ALA A 140 6.65 -1.17 -0.13
CA ALA A 140 7.56 -2.18 0.40
C ALA A 140 7.04 -2.86 1.68
N LEU A 141 6.08 -2.23 2.39
CA LEU A 141 5.51 -2.83 3.59
C LEU A 141 4.58 -4.01 3.23
N GLY A 142 4.74 -5.12 3.94
CA GLY A 142 3.94 -6.33 3.73
C GLY A 142 2.46 -6.14 4.05
N CYS A 143 2.12 -5.24 4.98
CA CYS A 143 0.74 -4.94 5.36
C CYS A 143 0.00 -4.01 4.39
N VAL A 144 0.69 -3.32 3.48
CA VAL A 144 0.10 -2.41 2.50
C VAL A 144 -0.17 -3.16 1.19
N ASP A 145 -1.40 -3.12 0.70
CA ASP A 145 -1.78 -3.74 -0.57
C ASP A 145 -1.72 -2.73 -1.71
N TYR A 146 -2.29 -1.53 -1.52
CA TYR A 146 -2.34 -0.51 -2.57
C TYR A 146 -1.99 0.88 -2.05
N VAL A 147 -1.32 1.67 -2.89
CA VAL A 147 -1.00 3.08 -2.67
C VAL A 147 -1.52 3.88 -3.86
N VAL A 148 -2.17 4.99 -3.61
CA VAL A 148 -2.69 5.91 -4.62
C VAL A 148 -2.43 7.35 -4.21
N PHE A 149 -1.94 8.17 -5.15
CA PHE A 149 -1.75 9.59 -4.90
C PHE A 149 -3.05 10.37 -4.99
N PHE A 150 -3.16 11.42 -4.19
CA PHE A 150 -4.22 12.40 -4.32
C PHE A 150 -3.69 13.82 -4.09
N PRO A 151 -4.11 14.78 -4.94
CA PRO A 151 -3.64 16.17 -4.90
C PRO A 151 -4.52 17.07 -4.05
N GLU A 152 -5.68 16.60 -3.63
CA GLU A 152 -6.68 17.38 -2.88
C GLU A 152 -6.21 17.59 -1.43
N ASP A 153 -6.68 18.67 -0.80
CA ASP A 153 -6.36 19.00 0.59
C ASP A 153 -7.07 18.07 1.59
N THR A 154 -8.21 17.52 1.18
CA THR A 154 -8.96 16.51 1.93
C THR A 154 -9.10 15.21 1.12
N PRO A 155 -9.21 14.05 1.76
CA PRO A 155 -9.32 12.76 1.06
C PRO A 155 -10.72 12.44 0.52
N GLU A 156 -11.69 13.34 0.60
CA GLU A 156 -13.11 13.07 0.29
C GLU A 156 -13.34 12.49 -1.10
N GLU A 157 -12.74 13.12 -2.14
CA GLU A 157 -12.86 12.64 -3.52
C GLU A 157 -12.24 11.26 -3.70
N LEU A 158 -11.13 10.99 -3.02
CA LEU A 158 -10.50 9.67 -3.05
C LEU A 158 -11.33 8.64 -2.30
N ILE A 159 -11.90 8.98 -1.14
CA ILE A 159 -12.81 8.10 -0.38
C ILE A 159 -14.04 7.74 -1.23
N ARG A 160 -14.58 8.73 -1.98
CA ARG A 160 -15.71 8.50 -2.91
C ARG A 160 -15.35 7.50 -4.01
N ALA A 161 -14.14 7.58 -4.56
CA ALA A 161 -13.65 6.66 -5.59
C ALA A 161 -13.34 5.27 -5.01
N VAL A 162 -12.68 5.20 -3.86
CA VAL A 162 -12.29 3.95 -3.19
C VAL A 162 -13.50 3.22 -2.61
N ARG A 163 -14.49 3.92 -2.05
CA ARG A 163 -15.66 3.36 -1.32
C ARG A 163 -15.24 2.32 -0.29
N PRO A 164 -14.42 2.67 0.69
CA PRO A 164 -13.92 1.69 1.65
C PRO A 164 -15.04 1.15 2.53
N ASP A 165 -14.90 -0.11 2.95
CA ASP A 165 -15.74 -0.71 3.98
C ASP A 165 -15.34 -0.19 5.36
N ILE A 166 -14.05 0.13 5.54
CA ILE A 166 -13.51 0.64 6.80
C ILE A 166 -12.59 1.82 6.50
N LEU A 167 -12.94 2.99 7.06
CA LEU A 167 -12.09 4.18 7.05
C LEU A 167 -11.32 4.25 8.37
N VAL A 168 -9.99 4.24 8.30
CA VAL A 168 -9.13 4.27 9.48
C VAL A 168 -8.42 5.60 9.61
N LYS A 169 -8.43 6.16 10.82
CA LYS A 169 -7.68 7.37 11.18
C LYS A 169 -6.81 7.10 12.39
N GLY A 170 -5.59 7.64 12.38
CA GLY A 170 -4.70 7.58 13.54
C GLY A 170 -4.80 8.86 14.36
N GLY A 171 -4.91 8.73 15.67
CA GLY A 171 -4.89 9.87 16.58
C GLY A 171 -6.02 9.89 17.61
N ASP A 172 -6.08 11.00 18.33
CA ASP A 172 -7.10 11.26 19.35
C ASP A 172 -8.31 12.02 18.73
N TYR A 173 -8.69 11.64 17.49
CA TYR A 173 -9.89 12.21 16.86
C TYR A 173 -11.15 11.59 17.46
N ALA A 174 -12.16 12.44 17.70
CA ALA A 174 -13.49 11.90 17.87
C ALA A 174 -13.96 11.34 16.50
N PRO A 175 -14.59 10.15 16.45
CA PRO A 175 -15.02 9.57 15.17
C PRO A 175 -15.87 10.51 14.32
N GLU A 176 -16.63 11.42 14.94
CA GLU A 176 -17.46 12.45 14.30
C GLU A 176 -16.67 13.49 13.53
N ASP A 177 -15.41 13.73 13.88
CA ASP A 177 -14.53 14.70 13.23
C ASP A 177 -13.74 14.11 12.05
N VAL A 178 -13.91 12.83 11.77
CA VAL A 178 -13.16 12.18 10.70
C VAL A 178 -13.74 12.55 9.34
N VAL A 179 -12.94 13.23 8.52
CA VAL A 179 -13.29 13.60 7.15
C VAL A 179 -13.62 12.35 6.32
N GLY A 180 -14.80 12.35 5.67
CA GLY A 180 -15.31 11.24 4.87
C GLY A 180 -16.17 10.24 5.65
N ARG A 181 -16.39 10.43 6.96
CA ARG A 181 -17.22 9.56 7.78
C ARG A 181 -18.62 9.36 7.21
N GLU A 182 -19.38 10.45 7.04
CA GLU A 182 -20.77 10.37 6.56
C GLU A 182 -20.88 9.60 5.25
N GLN A 183 -19.90 9.78 4.39
CA GLN A 183 -19.83 9.13 3.09
C GLN A 183 -19.63 7.61 3.21
N VAL A 184 -18.74 7.19 4.13
CA VAL A 184 -18.46 5.77 4.38
C VAL A 184 -19.66 5.11 5.07
N GLU A 185 -20.19 5.73 6.13
CA GLU A 185 -21.35 5.20 6.89
C GLU A 185 -22.61 5.12 6.03
N SER A 186 -22.87 6.11 5.16
CA SER A 186 -24.00 6.07 4.22
C SER A 186 -23.90 4.94 3.18
N SER A 187 -22.70 4.45 2.93
CA SER A 187 -22.44 3.31 2.03
C SER A 187 -22.42 1.96 2.76
N GLY A 188 -22.73 1.93 4.07
CA GLY A 188 -22.74 0.73 4.90
C GLY A 188 -21.38 0.37 5.53
N GLY A 189 -20.38 1.21 5.36
CA GLY A 189 -19.07 1.06 5.99
C GLY A 189 -19.02 1.64 7.42
N ARG A 190 -17.84 1.61 8.03
CA ARG A 190 -17.59 2.15 9.37
C ARG A 190 -16.28 2.92 9.46
N VAL A 191 -16.17 3.76 10.49
CA VAL A 191 -14.96 4.51 10.83
C VAL A 191 -14.32 3.92 12.08
N GLU A 192 -13.01 3.72 12.03
CA GLU A 192 -12.19 3.24 13.15
C GLU A 192 -11.09 4.26 13.45
N VAL A 193 -10.95 4.64 14.70
CA VAL A 193 -9.87 5.51 15.17
C VAL A 193 -8.88 4.67 15.96
N LEU A 194 -7.64 4.59 15.45
CA LEU A 194 -6.57 3.86 16.09
C LEU A 194 -5.69 4.83 16.90
N PRO A 195 -5.33 4.50 18.15
CA PRO A 195 -4.50 5.37 18.98
C PRO A 195 -3.10 5.54 18.37
N PHE A 196 -2.49 6.69 18.60
CA PHE A 196 -1.07 6.89 18.27
C PHE A 196 -0.18 6.01 19.14
N VAL A 197 0.94 5.59 18.53
CA VAL A 197 2.01 4.95 19.30
C VAL A 197 2.81 6.04 20.03
N ASP A 198 2.83 5.96 21.34
CA ASP A 198 3.52 6.93 22.18
C ASP A 198 5.01 7.05 21.88
N GLY A 199 5.51 8.27 21.97
CA GLY A 199 6.95 8.55 21.96
C GLY A 199 7.59 8.71 20.59
N VAL A 200 6.89 8.52 19.48
CA VAL A 200 7.46 8.65 18.12
C VAL A 200 6.60 9.54 17.23
N SER A 201 7.18 10.64 16.73
CA SER A 201 6.55 11.49 15.71
C SER A 201 7.60 12.07 14.77
N THR A 202 7.20 12.40 13.54
CA THR A 202 8.05 13.09 12.58
C THR A 202 8.63 14.39 13.15
N THR A 203 7.83 15.17 13.85
CA THR A 203 8.26 16.42 14.50
C THR A 203 9.37 16.17 15.53
N ARG A 204 9.22 15.13 16.34
CA ARG A 204 10.25 14.76 17.34
C ARG A 204 11.57 14.35 16.68
N ILE A 205 11.48 13.58 15.58
CA ILE A 205 12.69 13.19 14.83
C ILE A 205 13.40 14.43 14.29
N VAL A 206 12.67 15.34 13.65
CA VAL A 206 13.22 16.59 13.10
C VAL A 206 13.85 17.44 14.21
N ASN A 207 13.15 17.65 15.32
CA ASN A 207 13.70 18.41 16.45
C ASN A 207 14.96 17.79 17.02
N THR A 208 14.98 16.48 17.19
CA THR A 208 16.19 15.76 17.66
C THR A 208 17.38 15.95 16.70
N ILE A 209 17.14 15.94 15.39
CA ILE A 209 18.20 16.22 14.39
C ILE A 209 18.69 17.66 14.53
N ILE A 210 17.77 18.62 14.60
CA ILE A 210 18.13 20.04 14.77
C ILE A 210 18.96 20.23 16.04
N GLU A 211 18.49 19.73 17.18
CA GLU A 211 19.19 19.84 18.47
C GLU A 211 20.60 19.27 18.44
N ARG A 212 20.78 18.09 17.80
CA ARG A 212 22.09 17.43 17.76
C ARG A 212 23.07 18.04 16.77
N TYR A 213 22.59 18.58 15.65
CA TYR A 213 23.45 19.01 14.55
C TYR A 213 23.48 20.51 14.29
N SER A 214 22.59 21.32 14.97
CA SER A 214 22.67 22.78 14.87
C SER A 214 23.75 23.39 15.80
N GLY A 215 24.26 22.63 16.76
CA GLY A 215 25.32 23.07 17.70
C GLY A 215 26.73 23.07 17.12
N ASP A 216 27.00 22.35 16.02
CA ASP A 216 28.37 22.14 15.51
C ASP A 216 28.84 23.16 14.46
N LYS A 217 28.11 24.24 14.21
CA LYS A 217 28.56 25.29 13.25
C LYS A 217 29.67 26.22 13.79
N ASN A 218 30.16 26.00 15.00
CA ASN A 218 31.23 26.86 15.60
C ASN A 218 32.55 26.15 15.85
N GLN A 219 32.83 24.98 15.27
CA GLN A 219 34.13 24.31 15.34
C GLN A 219 34.59 23.86 13.94
N ALA A 220 34.77 24.79 13.02
CA ALA A 220 35.56 24.61 11.79
C ALA A 220 36.24 25.94 11.45
#